data_b1852c59dbc867bd8ac1ba0637e8df5c
#
_entry.id   b1852c59dbc867bd8ac1ba0637e8df5c
#
_cell.length_a   1.000
_cell.length_b   1.000
_cell.length_c   1.000
_cell.angle_alpha   90.00
_cell.angle_beta   90.00
_cell.angle_gamma   90.00
#
_symmetry.space_group_name_H-M   'P 1'
#
loop_
_entity.id
_entity.type
_entity.pdbx_description
1 polymer ?
#
loop_
_entity_poly.entity_id
_entity_poly.type
_entity_poly.pdbx_seq_one_letter_code
_entity_poly.pdbx_strand_id
1 'polypeptide(L)'
;VRHFDAGKTIMNSNLYTTTIVPMMRTLENLLVLIDKAVAFAATKKTGEKDFTDALLNDRLVFDQFPFIRQIQIACDNAKAAAARLSKQEPPSMPDTEKTADELKARIQKTLEFMKTVAPESIIGNEEITITMPPYYKKQYGGETLSGYEYATQYALPNFYFHATTAYAILRKNGVPVGKSD
;
A
#
# COMPACT_ATOMS: atom_id res chain seq x y z
N VAL A 1 9.27 11.71 16.09
CA VAL A 1 10.52 11.10 15.55
C VAL A 1 10.95 10.06 16.55
N ARG A 2 10.73 8.77 16.27
CA ARG A 2 11.22 7.69 17.13
C ARG A 2 12.72 7.57 16.88
N HIS A 3 13.53 7.75 17.92
CA HIS A 3 14.98 7.54 17.90
C HIS A 3 15.29 6.13 17.40
N PHE A 4 16.12 6.05 16.37
CA PHE A 4 16.78 4.82 15.97
C PHE A 4 17.82 4.46 17.02
N ASP A 5 17.62 3.33 17.70
CA ASP A 5 18.56 2.79 18.66
C ASP A 5 19.83 2.32 17.94
N ALA A 6 21.01 2.84 18.36
CA ALA A 6 22.30 2.61 17.71
C ALA A 6 22.94 1.24 18.04
N GLY A 7 22.22 0.32 18.69
CA GLY A 7 22.65 -1.06 18.97
C GLY A 7 22.37 -2.05 17.84
N LYS A 8 22.30 -1.62 16.58
CA LYS A 8 21.76 -2.41 15.48
C LYS A 8 22.71 -3.45 14.93
N THR A 9 22.25 -4.68 14.98
CA THR A 9 22.54 -5.71 13.97
C THR A 9 22.40 -5.09 12.58
N ILE A 10 23.49 -5.10 11.79
CA ILE A 10 23.46 -4.71 10.38
C ILE A 10 22.42 -5.62 9.72
N MET A 11 21.23 -5.10 9.42
CA MET A 11 20.26 -5.83 8.61
C MET A 11 20.83 -5.95 7.22
N ASN A 12 21.21 -7.16 6.81
CA ASN A 12 21.65 -7.41 5.44
C ASN A 12 20.55 -6.96 4.49
N SER A 13 20.90 -6.12 3.53
CA SER A 13 19.97 -5.69 2.47
C SER A 13 19.59 -6.89 1.63
N ASN A 14 18.31 -7.16 1.52
CA ASN A 14 17.74 -8.25 0.71
C ASN A 14 16.31 -7.86 0.27
N LEU A 15 15.70 -8.64 -0.60
CA LEU A 15 14.37 -8.35 -1.14
C LEU A 15 13.30 -8.16 -0.04
N TYR A 16 13.36 -8.93 1.04
CA TYR A 16 12.39 -8.79 2.12
C TYR A 16 12.54 -7.43 2.83
N THR A 17 13.76 -7.09 3.24
CA THR A 17 14.01 -5.84 4.00
C THR A 17 13.85 -4.59 3.15
N THR A 18 14.08 -4.66 1.84
CA THR A 18 13.97 -3.51 0.92
C THR A 18 12.61 -3.36 0.30
N THR A 19 11.76 -4.40 0.30
CA THR A 19 10.45 -4.37 -0.35
C THR A 19 9.31 -4.55 0.65
N ILE A 20 9.28 -5.66 1.39
CA ILE A 20 8.13 -6.02 2.24
C ILE A 20 8.07 -5.14 3.49
N VAL A 21 9.20 -4.95 4.17
CA VAL A 21 9.24 -4.14 5.39
C VAL A 21 8.78 -2.69 5.17
N PRO A 22 9.28 -1.96 4.15
CA PRO A 22 8.79 -0.59 3.90
C PRO A 22 7.34 -0.54 3.45
N MET A 23 6.82 -1.53 2.68
CA MET A 23 5.40 -1.60 2.34
C MET A 23 4.53 -1.78 3.59
N MET A 24 4.91 -2.67 4.51
CA MET A 24 4.17 -2.87 5.77
C MET A 24 4.14 -1.58 6.61
N ARG A 25 5.26 -0.89 6.77
CA ARG A 25 5.32 0.39 7.50
C ARG A 25 4.44 1.45 6.86
N THR A 26 4.43 1.54 5.53
CA THR A 26 3.58 2.50 4.82
C THR A 26 2.10 2.16 4.98
N LEU A 27 1.72 0.87 4.97
CA LEU A 27 0.34 0.45 5.28
C LEU A 27 -0.07 0.82 6.71
N GLU A 28 0.83 0.64 7.69
CA GLU A 28 0.60 1.08 9.07
C GLU A 28 0.41 2.60 9.16
N ASN A 29 1.19 3.38 8.40
CA ASN A 29 1.01 4.84 8.31
C ASN A 29 -0.33 5.20 7.66
N LEU A 30 -0.77 4.48 6.61
CA LEU A 30 -2.08 4.73 6.00
C LEU A 30 -3.25 4.54 6.97
N LEU A 31 -3.16 3.60 7.93
CA LEU A 31 -4.16 3.50 9.02
C LEU A 31 -4.22 4.79 9.84
N VAL A 32 -3.06 5.32 10.24
CA VAL A 32 -2.97 6.58 11.00
C VAL A 32 -3.53 7.75 10.18
N LEU A 33 -3.24 7.81 8.89
CA LEU A 33 -3.76 8.87 8.00
C LEU A 33 -5.28 8.81 7.88
N ILE A 34 -5.87 7.61 7.79
CA ILE A 34 -7.33 7.43 7.76
C ILE A 34 -7.95 7.87 9.09
N ASP A 35 -7.37 7.49 10.23
CA ASP A 35 -7.87 7.91 11.54
C ASP A 35 -7.83 9.44 11.70
N LYS A 36 -6.76 10.11 11.24
CA LYS A 36 -6.69 11.57 11.20
C LYS A 36 -7.74 12.20 10.29
N ALA A 37 -8.03 11.55 9.16
CA ALA A 37 -9.06 12.02 8.23
C ALA A 37 -10.47 11.95 8.87
N VAL A 38 -10.79 10.85 9.55
CA VAL A 38 -12.06 10.66 10.28
C VAL A 38 -12.16 11.69 11.43
N ALA A 39 -11.11 11.84 12.23
CA ALA A 39 -11.09 12.83 13.31
C ALA A 39 -11.26 14.27 12.78
N PHE A 40 -10.66 14.60 11.64
CA PHE A 40 -10.85 15.90 10.98
C PHE A 40 -12.28 16.06 10.45
N ALA A 41 -12.87 15.02 9.89
CA ALA A 41 -14.25 15.01 9.41
C ALA A 41 -15.24 15.37 10.53
N ALA A 42 -15.03 14.87 11.76
CA ALA A 42 -15.84 15.17 12.92
C ALA A 42 -15.88 16.67 13.30
N THR A 43 -14.89 17.45 12.84
CA THR A 43 -14.86 18.91 13.05
C THR A 43 -15.69 19.70 12.03
N LYS A 44 -16.26 19.05 11.01
CA LYS A 44 -16.97 19.74 9.92
C LYS A 44 -18.44 19.98 10.25
N LYS A 45 -18.95 21.12 9.80
CA LYS A 45 -20.37 21.50 9.98
C LYS A 45 -21.35 20.56 9.27
N THR A 46 -20.93 19.94 8.18
CA THR A 46 -21.72 18.96 7.41
C THR A 46 -21.85 17.61 8.11
N GLY A 47 -21.12 17.42 9.21
CA GLY A 47 -21.07 16.16 9.94
C GLY A 47 -19.95 15.23 9.45
N GLU A 48 -19.52 14.35 10.34
CA GLU A 48 -18.42 13.40 10.11
C GLU A 48 -18.70 12.47 8.93
N LYS A 49 -19.92 11.90 8.90
CA LYS A 49 -20.29 10.92 7.88
C LYS A 49 -20.25 11.51 6.47
N ASP A 50 -20.90 12.64 6.27
CA ASP A 50 -21.01 13.25 4.92
C ASP A 50 -19.64 13.68 4.39
N PHE A 51 -18.79 14.23 5.25
CA PHE A 51 -17.43 14.60 4.86
C PHE A 51 -16.58 13.35 4.57
N THR A 52 -16.70 12.31 5.38
CA THR A 52 -15.96 11.06 5.16
C THR A 52 -16.39 10.38 3.86
N ASP A 53 -17.69 10.28 3.61
CA ASP A 53 -18.22 9.71 2.37
C ASP A 53 -17.76 10.50 1.12
N ALA A 54 -17.76 11.83 1.19
CA ALA A 54 -17.24 12.68 0.13
C ALA A 54 -15.73 12.46 -0.08
N LEU A 55 -14.95 12.38 0.99
CA LEU A 55 -13.50 12.17 0.95
C LEU A 55 -13.14 10.81 0.33
N LEU A 56 -13.85 9.74 0.70
CA LEU A 56 -13.60 8.39 0.16
C LEU A 56 -13.77 8.34 -1.36
N ASN A 57 -14.69 9.15 -1.90
CA ASN A 57 -14.99 9.24 -3.32
C ASN A 57 -14.23 10.37 -4.04
N ASP A 58 -13.49 11.21 -3.32
CA ASP A 58 -12.74 12.32 -3.92
C ASP A 58 -11.47 11.84 -4.63
N ARG A 59 -11.05 12.62 -5.61
CA ARG A 59 -9.93 12.34 -6.53
C ARG A 59 -8.95 13.51 -6.51
N LEU A 60 -7.69 13.22 -6.80
CA LEU A 60 -6.70 14.29 -6.97
C LEU A 60 -7.02 15.12 -8.22
N VAL A 61 -7.27 14.42 -9.34
CA VAL A 61 -7.75 14.97 -10.60
C VAL A 61 -8.88 14.09 -11.17
N PHE A 62 -9.68 14.62 -12.08
CA PHE A 62 -10.96 14.02 -12.51
C PHE A 62 -10.84 12.62 -13.09
N ASP A 63 -9.75 12.28 -13.74
CA ASP A 63 -9.50 11.01 -14.42
C ASP A 63 -8.65 10.01 -13.61
N GLN A 64 -8.24 10.37 -12.39
CA GLN A 64 -7.60 9.44 -11.47
C GLN A 64 -8.61 8.67 -10.61
N PHE A 65 -8.18 7.55 -10.05
CA PHE A 65 -8.98 6.78 -9.10
C PHE A 65 -9.25 7.56 -7.80
N PRO A 66 -10.43 7.37 -7.17
CA PRO A 66 -10.77 8.00 -5.91
C PRO A 66 -9.94 7.44 -4.75
N PHE A 67 -9.96 8.14 -3.60
CA PHE A 67 -9.21 7.78 -2.40
C PHE A 67 -9.38 6.31 -2.02
N ILE A 68 -10.65 5.82 -1.99
CA ILE A 68 -10.96 4.43 -1.66
C ILE A 68 -10.19 3.45 -2.57
N ARG A 69 -10.15 3.74 -3.88
CA ARG A 69 -9.47 2.88 -4.86
C ARG A 69 -7.96 2.96 -4.72
N GLN A 70 -7.40 4.10 -4.32
CA GLN A 70 -5.97 4.23 -4.06
C GLN A 70 -5.52 3.29 -2.93
N ILE A 71 -6.30 3.23 -1.85
CA ILE A 71 -6.01 2.33 -0.72
C ILE A 71 -6.16 0.86 -1.14
N GLN A 72 -7.23 0.51 -1.87
CA GLN A 72 -7.43 -0.85 -2.36
C GLN A 72 -6.23 -1.33 -3.21
N ILE A 73 -5.79 -0.52 -4.18
CA ILE A 73 -4.67 -0.88 -5.05
C ILE A 73 -3.34 -0.92 -4.29
N ALA A 74 -3.12 -0.03 -3.31
CA ALA A 74 -1.93 -0.11 -2.46
C ALA A 74 -1.90 -1.44 -1.69
N CYS A 75 -3.01 -1.87 -1.09
CA CYS A 75 -3.15 -3.18 -0.45
C CYS A 75 -2.90 -4.34 -1.43
N ASP A 76 -3.46 -4.26 -2.64
CA ASP A 76 -3.29 -5.29 -3.66
C ASP A 76 -1.83 -5.41 -4.12
N ASN A 77 -1.13 -4.29 -4.31
CA ASN A 77 0.29 -4.31 -4.64
C ASN A 77 1.13 -4.92 -3.51
N ALA A 78 0.87 -4.55 -2.26
CA ALA A 78 1.62 -5.05 -1.12
C ALA A 78 1.43 -6.57 -0.91
N LYS A 79 0.17 -7.06 -0.92
CA LYS A 79 -0.10 -8.50 -0.79
C LYS A 79 0.44 -9.30 -1.96
N ALA A 80 0.34 -8.76 -3.19
CA ALA A 80 0.87 -9.42 -4.38
C ALA A 80 2.40 -9.48 -4.37
N ALA A 81 3.08 -8.44 -3.85
CA ALA A 81 4.52 -8.44 -3.69
C ALA A 81 4.96 -9.52 -2.70
N ALA A 82 4.34 -9.59 -1.53
CA ALA A 82 4.65 -10.62 -0.54
C ALA A 82 4.42 -12.04 -1.08
N ALA A 83 3.27 -12.27 -1.73
CA ALA A 83 2.93 -13.58 -2.27
C ALA A 83 3.86 -14.02 -3.41
N ARG A 84 4.03 -13.17 -4.44
CA ARG A 84 4.82 -13.54 -5.63
C ARG A 84 6.30 -13.73 -5.31
N LEU A 85 6.87 -12.86 -4.48
CA LEU A 85 8.28 -12.99 -4.07
C LEU A 85 8.53 -14.22 -3.20
N SER A 86 7.51 -14.71 -2.48
CA SER A 86 7.55 -15.97 -1.72
C SER A 86 7.02 -17.19 -2.49
N LYS A 87 6.76 -17.05 -3.80
CA LYS A 87 6.22 -18.12 -4.69
C LYS A 87 4.85 -18.66 -4.23
N GLN A 88 4.02 -17.78 -3.67
CA GLN A 88 2.65 -18.07 -3.25
C GLN A 88 1.64 -17.35 -4.14
N GLU A 89 0.40 -17.84 -4.19
CA GLU A 89 -0.69 -17.10 -4.79
C GLU A 89 -1.22 -16.04 -3.82
N PRO A 90 -1.45 -14.79 -4.30
CA PRO A 90 -1.99 -13.74 -3.46
C PRO A 90 -3.44 -14.06 -3.06
N PRO A 91 -3.83 -13.85 -1.79
CA PRO A 91 -5.21 -14.08 -1.37
C PRO A 91 -6.17 -13.13 -2.09
N SER A 92 -7.37 -13.65 -2.42
CA SER A 92 -8.44 -12.82 -2.99
C SER A 92 -8.98 -11.85 -1.94
N MET A 93 -9.07 -10.57 -2.31
CA MET A 93 -9.67 -9.51 -1.50
C MET A 93 -10.53 -8.66 -2.44
N PRO A 94 -11.87 -8.90 -2.51
CA PRO A 94 -12.75 -8.14 -3.40
C PRO A 94 -12.84 -6.67 -2.97
N ASP A 95 -13.00 -5.77 -3.95
CA ASP A 95 -13.06 -4.32 -3.73
C ASP A 95 -14.49 -3.90 -3.37
N THR A 96 -14.92 -4.19 -2.16
CA THR A 96 -16.29 -3.97 -1.67
C THR A 96 -16.40 -2.89 -0.60
N GLU A 97 -15.29 -2.33 -0.18
CA GLU A 97 -15.24 -1.32 0.87
C GLU A 97 -16.00 -0.05 0.47
N LYS A 98 -16.77 0.50 1.42
CA LYS A 98 -17.57 1.72 1.26
C LYS A 98 -17.36 2.73 2.39
N THR A 99 -16.71 2.31 3.47
CA THR A 99 -16.50 3.12 4.66
C THR A 99 -15.02 3.17 5.05
N ALA A 100 -14.65 4.16 5.88
CA ALA A 100 -13.29 4.27 6.41
C ALA A 100 -12.89 3.04 7.24
N ASP A 101 -13.83 2.51 8.04
CA ASP A 101 -13.57 1.32 8.86
C ASP A 101 -13.35 0.06 8.02
N GLU A 102 -14.10 -0.12 6.94
CA GLU A 102 -13.87 -1.22 5.99
C GLU A 102 -12.52 -1.10 5.30
N LEU A 103 -12.09 0.12 4.93
CA LEU A 103 -10.75 0.34 4.39
C LEU A 103 -9.66 0.02 5.41
N LYS A 104 -9.83 0.42 6.67
CA LYS A 104 -8.88 0.05 7.74
C LYS A 104 -8.82 -1.46 7.93
N ALA A 105 -9.98 -2.13 7.92
CA ALA A 105 -10.04 -3.59 8.00
C ALA A 105 -9.30 -4.26 6.83
N ARG A 106 -9.43 -3.73 5.60
CA ARG A 106 -8.66 -4.22 4.43
C ARG A 106 -7.15 -4.07 4.64
N ILE A 107 -6.69 -2.92 5.11
CA ILE A 107 -5.27 -2.70 5.41
C ILE A 107 -4.78 -3.69 6.47
N GLN A 108 -5.53 -3.86 7.56
CA GLN A 108 -5.19 -4.81 8.63
C GLN A 108 -5.09 -6.24 8.11
N LYS A 109 -6.08 -6.70 7.33
CA LYS A 109 -6.06 -8.03 6.70
C LYS A 109 -4.86 -8.20 5.76
N THR A 110 -4.48 -7.15 5.03
CA THR A 110 -3.28 -7.17 4.18
C THR A 110 -2.02 -7.32 5.02
N LEU A 111 -1.88 -6.55 6.11
CA LEU A 111 -0.76 -6.63 7.04
C LEU A 111 -0.68 -8.01 7.72
N GLU A 112 -1.81 -8.58 8.13
CA GLU A 112 -1.88 -9.93 8.70
C GLU A 112 -1.34 -10.96 7.72
N PHE A 113 -1.80 -10.94 6.47
CA PHE A 113 -1.26 -11.82 5.44
C PHE A 113 0.24 -11.62 5.24
N MET A 114 0.72 -10.38 5.10
CA MET A 114 2.15 -10.11 4.90
C MET A 114 3.00 -10.61 6.07
N LYS A 115 2.49 -10.59 7.30
CA LYS A 115 3.17 -11.11 8.50
C LYS A 115 3.26 -12.64 8.52
N THR A 116 2.40 -13.35 7.79
CA THR A 116 2.50 -14.83 7.66
C THR A 116 3.62 -15.26 6.71
N VAL A 117 4.12 -14.36 5.87
CA VAL A 117 5.17 -14.65 4.90
C VAL A 117 6.53 -14.58 5.60
N ALA A 118 7.16 -15.73 5.77
CA ALA A 118 8.47 -15.82 6.42
C ALA A 118 9.54 -15.10 5.57
N PRO A 119 10.43 -14.28 6.18
CA PRO A 119 11.51 -13.60 5.46
C PRO A 119 12.35 -14.54 4.59
N GLU A 120 12.63 -15.73 5.09
CA GLU A 120 13.45 -16.75 4.43
C GLU A 120 12.82 -17.26 3.13
N SER A 121 11.50 -17.14 2.99
CA SER A 121 10.80 -17.52 1.74
C SER A 121 10.97 -16.50 0.62
N ILE A 122 11.52 -15.31 0.91
CA ILE A 122 11.75 -14.22 -0.04
C ILE A 122 13.25 -13.97 -0.27
N ILE A 123 14.06 -14.12 0.78
CA ILE A 123 15.50 -13.91 0.71
C ILE A 123 16.12 -14.90 -0.29
N GLY A 124 16.90 -14.39 -1.24
CA GLY A 124 17.54 -15.21 -2.29
C GLY A 124 16.67 -15.43 -3.53
N ASN A 125 15.50 -14.80 -3.60
CA ASN A 125 14.58 -14.92 -4.74
C ASN A 125 14.76 -13.79 -5.78
N GLU A 126 15.93 -13.16 -5.86
CA GLU A 126 16.21 -12.08 -6.81
C GLU A 126 16.03 -12.51 -8.27
N GLU A 127 16.41 -13.77 -8.59
CA GLU A 127 16.42 -14.33 -9.96
C GLU A 127 15.20 -15.21 -10.28
N ILE A 128 14.22 -15.33 -9.40
CA ILE A 128 13.01 -16.11 -9.73
C ILE A 128 12.26 -15.44 -10.87
N THR A 129 11.59 -16.23 -11.70
CA THR A 129 10.72 -15.71 -12.76
C THR A 129 9.32 -15.47 -12.25
N ILE A 130 8.84 -14.23 -12.35
CA ILE A 130 7.48 -13.82 -11.99
C ILE A 130 6.69 -13.52 -13.26
N THR A 131 5.62 -14.29 -13.50
CA THR A 131 4.70 -14.04 -14.61
C THR A 131 3.80 -12.86 -14.28
N MET A 132 3.77 -11.87 -15.17
CA MET A 132 2.99 -10.66 -15.01
C MET A 132 1.57 -10.84 -15.54
N PRO A 133 0.58 -10.09 -14.99
CA PRO A 133 -0.78 -10.10 -15.53
C PRO A 133 -0.82 -9.71 -17.02
N PRO A 134 -1.80 -10.20 -17.79
CA PRO A 134 -1.88 -9.97 -19.26
C PRO A 134 -1.83 -8.49 -19.68
N TYR A 135 -2.40 -7.57 -18.86
CA TYR A 135 -2.35 -6.13 -19.15
C TYR A 135 -0.93 -5.56 -19.12
N TYR A 136 -0.03 -6.16 -18.33
CA TYR A 136 1.37 -5.75 -18.26
C TYR A 136 2.09 -5.95 -19.59
N LYS A 137 1.88 -7.11 -20.21
CA LYS A 137 2.45 -7.39 -21.56
C LYS A 137 2.03 -6.34 -22.58
N LYS A 138 0.75 -5.96 -22.57
CA LYS A 138 0.22 -4.92 -23.46
C LYS A 138 0.88 -3.56 -23.24
N GLN A 139 1.19 -3.24 -21.99
CA GLN A 139 1.70 -1.92 -21.58
C GLN A 139 3.22 -1.82 -21.67
N TYR A 140 3.95 -2.89 -21.37
CA TYR A 140 5.41 -2.88 -21.21
C TYR A 140 6.16 -3.87 -22.12
N GLY A 141 5.45 -4.66 -22.93
CA GLY A 141 6.02 -5.54 -23.94
C GLY A 141 6.56 -6.88 -23.44
N GLY A 142 6.63 -7.10 -22.10
CA GLY A 142 7.14 -8.32 -21.49
C GLY A 142 6.05 -9.14 -20.79
N GLU A 143 6.32 -10.42 -20.58
CA GLU A 143 5.41 -11.34 -19.84
C GLU A 143 5.94 -11.70 -18.47
N THR A 144 7.25 -11.56 -18.25
CA THR A 144 7.92 -11.98 -17.03
C THR A 144 8.91 -10.93 -16.56
N LEU A 145 9.14 -10.89 -15.26
CA LEU A 145 10.20 -10.13 -14.60
C LEU A 145 10.98 -11.07 -13.68
N SER A 146 12.25 -10.77 -13.41
CA SER A 146 12.95 -11.39 -12.29
C SER A 146 12.35 -10.89 -10.96
N GLY A 147 12.60 -11.59 -9.86
CA GLY A 147 12.15 -11.16 -8.53
C GLY A 147 12.63 -9.77 -8.18
N TYR A 148 13.89 -9.44 -8.52
CA TYR A 148 14.47 -8.11 -8.31
C TYR A 148 13.78 -7.03 -9.16
N GLU A 149 13.61 -7.27 -10.47
CA GLU A 149 12.92 -6.33 -11.38
C GLU A 149 11.47 -6.12 -10.96
N TYR A 150 10.77 -7.20 -10.61
CA TYR A 150 9.40 -7.11 -10.12
C TYR A 150 9.30 -6.21 -8.87
N ALA A 151 10.18 -6.43 -7.89
CA ALA A 151 10.19 -5.63 -6.67
C ALA A 151 10.48 -4.15 -6.94
N THR A 152 11.54 -3.87 -7.73
CA THR A 152 12.11 -2.51 -7.87
C THR A 152 11.48 -1.69 -8.98
N GLN A 153 11.06 -2.33 -10.07
CA GLN A 153 10.55 -1.63 -11.27
C GLN A 153 9.03 -1.67 -11.38
N TYR A 154 8.37 -2.55 -10.64
CA TYR A 154 6.92 -2.67 -10.68
C TYR A 154 6.26 -2.50 -9.29
N ALA A 155 6.53 -3.40 -8.34
CA ALA A 155 5.78 -3.46 -7.09
C ALA A 155 5.94 -2.20 -6.23
N LEU A 156 7.18 -1.78 -5.92
CA LEU A 156 7.45 -0.58 -5.13
C LEU A 156 6.96 0.71 -5.80
N PRO A 157 7.26 0.98 -7.09
CA PRO A 157 6.76 2.19 -7.75
C PRO A 157 5.24 2.29 -7.76
N ASN A 158 4.53 1.21 -8.09
CA ASN A 158 3.06 1.20 -8.07
C ASN A 158 2.49 1.40 -6.66
N PHE A 159 3.04 0.69 -5.68
CA PHE A 159 2.61 0.82 -4.29
C PHE A 159 2.76 2.26 -3.78
N TYR A 160 3.92 2.86 -3.96
CA TYR A 160 4.16 4.24 -3.51
C TYR A 160 3.38 5.27 -4.31
N PHE A 161 3.14 5.05 -5.61
CA PHE A 161 2.25 5.91 -6.38
C PHE A 161 0.86 5.98 -5.74
N HIS A 162 0.25 4.84 -5.42
CA HIS A 162 -1.08 4.80 -4.84
C HIS A 162 -1.11 5.31 -3.39
N ALA A 163 -0.14 4.95 -2.56
CA ALA A 163 -0.03 5.45 -1.19
C ALA A 163 0.17 6.98 -1.14
N THR A 164 1.04 7.53 -1.99
CA THR A 164 1.29 8.96 -2.09
C THR A 164 0.08 9.71 -2.66
N THR A 165 -0.61 9.13 -3.65
CA THR A 165 -1.83 9.73 -4.20
C THR A 165 -2.94 9.78 -3.15
N ALA A 166 -3.11 8.72 -2.35
CA ALA A 166 -4.04 8.74 -1.21
C ALA A 166 -3.70 9.87 -0.23
N TYR A 167 -2.44 10.00 0.17
CA TYR A 167 -1.97 11.13 1.00
C TYR A 167 -2.29 12.49 0.35
N ALA A 168 -2.04 12.65 -0.95
CA ALA A 168 -2.29 13.91 -1.66
C ALA A 168 -3.78 14.27 -1.69
N ILE A 169 -4.69 13.30 -1.82
CA ILE A 169 -6.14 13.52 -1.72
C ILE A 169 -6.53 14.03 -0.33
N LEU A 170 -5.97 13.45 0.76
CA LEU A 170 -6.19 13.95 2.12
C LEU A 170 -5.72 15.39 2.27
N ARG A 171 -4.53 15.71 1.79
CA ARG A 171 -3.96 17.07 1.82
C ARG A 171 -4.80 18.07 1.04
N LYS A 172 -5.25 17.72 -0.16
CA LYS A 172 -6.13 18.54 -1.01
C LYS A 172 -7.41 18.91 -0.25
N ASN A 173 -7.94 18.00 0.56
CA ASN A 173 -9.16 18.20 1.36
C ASN A 173 -8.92 18.90 2.70
N GLY A 174 -7.70 19.38 2.96
CA GLY A 174 -7.36 20.13 4.17
C GLY A 174 -7.18 19.27 5.41
N VAL A 175 -7.10 17.94 5.27
CA VAL A 175 -6.77 17.05 6.41
C VAL A 175 -5.38 17.41 6.92
N PRO A 176 -5.19 17.62 8.24
CA PRO A 176 -3.92 18.07 8.81
C PRO A 176 -2.92 16.93 8.95
N VAL A 177 -2.50 16.38 7.81
CA VAL A 177 -1.44 15.37 7.70
C VAL A 177 -0.20 15.94 7.04
N GLY A 178 0.97 15.45 7.37
CA GLY A 178 2.26 15.95 6.88
C GLY A 178 3.26 14.81 6.61
N LYS A 179 4.47 15.18 6.17
CA LYS A 179 5.53 14.20 5.85
C LYS A 179 5.93 13.32 7.04
N SER A 180 5.73 13.81 8.27
CA SER A 180 6.08 13.08 9.50
C SER A 180 5.05 12.03 9.93
N ASP A 181 3.90 11.96 9.26
CA ASP A 181 2.83 11.02 9.54
C ASP A 181 2.98 9.78 8.68
#